data_5ad05a0ac5c0ffbd9a7996f424b6d0d4
#
_entry.id   5ad05a0ac5c0ffbd9a7996f424b6d0d4
#
_cell.length_a   1.000
_cell.length_b   1.000
_cell.length_c   1.000
_cell.angle_alpha   90.00
_cell.angle_beta   90.00
_cell.angle_gamma   90.00
#
_symmetry.space_group_name_H-M   'P 1'
#
loop_
_entity.id
_entity.type
_entity.pdbx_description
1 polymer ?
#
loop_
_entity_poly.entity_id
_entity_poly.type
_entity_poly.pdbx_seq_one_letter_code
_entity_poly.pdbx_strand_id
1 'polypeptide(L)'
;ICADQWRFDCFSFLDHQYALTPNLDKLAKQSVVFKSHFAGIVPCGPSRTTMLTGLYPFIHRSVYNGAPLDRRFTNIAKEVRKLNYNPSLYGYTDTSWDPRYLDPKDKKNFTYESPMEGFDDGCVLPGGKPEPWANHLNQNGFEINKAEDLYKGRKPKDDQAYIYEPYYIPTEFSDTAFLADKVVNDLKKVKGSF
;
A
#
# COMPACT_ATOMS: atom_id res chain seq x y z
N ILE A 1 0.53 -9.29 0.31
CA ILE A 1 1.07 -8.12 1.04
C ILE A 1 2.14 -7.49 0.17
N CYS A 2 2.04 -6.20 -0.09
CA CYS A 2 3.05 -5.41 -0.79
C CYS A 2 3.57 -4.38 0.21
N ALA A 3 4.87 -4.43 0.52
CA ALA A 3 5.52 -3.46 1.37
C ALA A 3 6.17 -2.39 0.48
N ASP A 4 5.73 -1.14 0.61
CA ASP A 4 6.28 -0.03 -0.14
C ASP A 4 7.68 0.33 0.36
N GLN A 5 8.60 0.67 -0.54
CA GLN A 5 9.95 1.12 -0.26
C GLN A 5 10.82 0.16 0.60
N TRP A 6 10.40 -1.07 0.81
CA TRP A 6 11.20 -2.05 1.54
C TRP A 6 12.37 -2.52 0.68
N ARG A 7 13.57 -2.30 1.17
CA ARG A 7 14.78 -2.79 0.49
C ARG A 7 14.87 -4.31 0.57
N PHE A 8 15.16 -4.93 -0.57
CA PHE A 8 15.31 -6.37 -0.71
C PHE A 8 16.30 -7.01 0.28
N ASP A 9 17.37 -6.30 0.63
CA ASP A 9 18.42 -6.79 1.53
C ASP A 9 18.10 -6.59 3.02
N CYS A 10 16.99 -5.92 3.39
CA CYS A 10 16.61 -5.66 4.77
C CYS A 10 15.74 -6.78 5.38
N PHE A 11 16.23 -8.02 5.30
CA PHE A 11 15.62 -9.18 5.95
C PHE A 11 16.65 -9.94 6.80
N SER A 12 16.26 -10.37 8.01
CA SER A 12 17.18 -11.15 8.86
C SER A 12 17.52 -12.51 8.25
N PHE A 13 16.64 -13.14 7.48
CA PHE A 13 16.94 -14.40 6.77
C PHE A 13 17.88 -14.21 5.55
N LEU A 14 18.24 -12.99 5.22
CA LEU A 14 19.30 -12.64 4.24
C LEU A 14 20.54 -12.06 4.92
N ASP A 15 20.73 -12.37 6.21
CA ASP A 15 21.89 -11.96 7.01
C ASP A 15 22.08 -10.45 7.16
N HIS A 16 20.98 -9.68 7.13
CA HIS A 16 21.07 -8.25 7.37
C HIS A 16 21.48 -7.95 8.81
N GLN A 17 22.49 -7.11 8.99
CA GLN A 17 23.15 -6.89 10.29
C GLN A 17 22.22 -6.30 11.37
N TYR A 18 21.24 -5.47 10.99
CA TYR A 18 20.41 -4.72 11.93
C TYR A 18 18.92 -4.98 11.79
N ALA A 19 18.44 -5.42 10.62
CA ALA A 19 17.01 -5.68 10.42
C ALA A 19 16.62 -6.99 11.10
N LEU A 20 15.61 -6.93 11.98
CA LEU A 20 15.04 -8.09 12.66
C LEU A 20 13.64 -8.35 12.10
N THR A 21 13.47 -9.43 11.36
CA THR A 21 12.21 -9.78 10.69
C THR A 21 11.70 -11.18 11.07
N PRO A 22 11.50 -11.49 12.38
CA PRO A 22 11.27 -12.85 12.85
C PRO A 22 10.00 -13.51 12.28
N ASN A 23 8.97 -12.74 11.99
CA ASN A 23 7.74 -13.26 11.38
C ASN A 23 7.93 -13.57 9.90
N LEU A 24 8.68 -12.74 9.18
CA LEU A 24 9.03 -12.99 7.77
C LEU A 24 10.02 -14.15 7.66
N ASP A 25 10.91 -14.32 8.62
CA ASP A 25 11.81 -15.48 8.68
C ASP A 25 11.04 -16.80 8.83
N LYS A 26 9.98 -16.80 9.66
CA LYS A 26 9.08 -17.97 9.79
C LYS A 26 8.36 -18.24 8.47
N LEU A 27 7.86 -17.20 7.82
CA LEU A 27 7.20 -17.33 6.52
C LEU A 27 8.17 -17.83 5.46
N ALA A 28 9.40 -17.30 5.40
CA ALA A 28 10.43 -17.71 4.46
C ALA A 28 10.79 -19.20 4.57
N LYS A 29 10.82 -19.75 5.81
CA LYS A 29 11.06 -21.19 6.07
C LYS A 29 9.98 -22.11 5.48
N GLN A 30 8.78 -21.59 5.24
CA GLN A 30 7.61 -22.34 4.75
C GLN A 30 7.23 -21.93 3.31
N SER A 31 8.04 -21.10 2.66
CA SER A 31 7.73 -20.50 1.38
C SER A 31 8.89 -20.62 0.40
N VAL A 32 8.61 -20.38 -0.87
CA VAL A 32 9.65 -20.17 -1.88
C VAL A 32 10.10 -18.72 -1.81
N VAL A 33 11.39 -18.51 -1.62
CA VAL A 33 12.01 -17.17 -1.59
C VAL A 33 12.71 -16.91 -2.93
N PHE A 34 12.21 -15.96 -3.69
CA PHE A 34 12.82 -15.50 -4.93
C PHE A 34 13.88 -14.46 -4.66
N LYS A 35 15.16 -14.85 -4.70
CA LYS A 35 16.30 -13.94 -4.45
C LYS A 35 16.66 -13.03 -5.63
N SER A 36 16.18 -13.35 -6.83
CA SER A 36 16.46 -12.62 -8.05
C SER A 36 15.17 -12.26 -8.79
N HIS A 37 14.23 -11.65 -8.05
CA HIS A 37 12.99 -11.12 -8.61
C HIS A 37 13.15 -9.61 -8.82
N PHE A 38 12.95 -9.15 -10.06
CA PHE A 38 13.15 -7.76 -10.43
C PHE A 38 11.84 -7.12 -10.85
N ALA A 39 11.63 -5.88 -10.43
CA ALA A 39 10.53 -5.07 -10.95
C ALA A 39 10.76 -4.79 -12.43
N GLY A 40 9.71 -4.95 -13.26
CA GLY A 40 9.79 -4.67 -14.70
C GLY A 40 9.91 -3.18 -15.02
N ILE A 41 9.56 -2.31 -14.07
CA ILE A 41 9.58 -0.86 -14.21
C ILE A 41 9.53 -0.20 -12.83
N VAL A 42 9.94 1.06 -12.76
CA VAL A 42 9.77 1.99 -11.65
C VAL A 42 9.07 3.26 -12.15
N PRO A 43 8.41 4.05 -11.30
CA PRO A 43 8.20 3.93 -9.85
C PRO A 43 7.02 3.00 -9.45
N CYS A 44 6.45 3.24 -8.25
CA CYS A 44 5.45 2.35 -7.60
C CYS A 44 4.20 2.08 -8.44
N GLY A 45 3.55 3.08 -9.01
CA GLY A 45 2.33 2.94 -9.82
C GLY A 45 2.52 2.03 -11.03
N PRO A 46 3.49 2.31 -11.92
CA PRO A 46 3.82 1.43 -13.03
C PRO A 46 4.18 0.00 -12.61
N SER A 47 4.98 -0.15 -11.53
CA SER A 47 5.35 -1.46 -11.00
C SER A 47 4.15 -2.24 -10.48
N ARG A 48 3.24 -1.58 -9.74
CA ARG A 48 1.98 -2.18 -9.26
C ARG A 48 1.05 -2.51 -10.41
N THR A 49 0.97 -1.64 -11.43
CA THR A 49 0.20 -1.93 -12.64
C THR A 49 0.72 -3.19 -13.32
N THR A 50 2.03 -3.34 -13.49
CA THR A 50 2.65 -4.57 -14.02
C THR A 50 2.26 -5.78 -13.17
N MET A 51 2.41 -5.70 -11.85
CA MET A 51 2.13 -6.79 -10.92
C MET A 51 0.65 -7.21 -10.94
N LEU A 52 -0.27 -6.24 -10.93
CA LEU A 52 -1.70 -6.50 -10.82
C LEU A 52 -2.36 -6.89 -12.15
N THR A 53 -1.76 -6.53 -13.29
CA THR A 53 -2.27 -6.87 -14.63
C THR A 53 -1.54 -8.05 -15.27
N GLY A 54 -0.31 -8.37 -14.84
CA GLY A 54 0.56 -9.33 -15.49
C GLY A 54 1.09 -8.85 -16.85
N LEU A 55 0.95 -7.56 -17.18
CA LEU A 55 1.34 -7.01 -18.46
C LEU A 55 2.72 -6.32 -18.37
N TYR A 56 3.46 -6.35 -19.47
CA TYR A 56 4.69 -5.57 -19.57
C TYR A 56 4.41 -4.06 -19.69
N PRO A 57 5.33 -3.20 -19.23
CA PRO A 57 5.16 -1.74 -19.22
C PRO A 57 4.83 -1.14 -20.58
N PHE A 58 5.43 -1.65 -21.66
CA PHE A 58 5.16 -1.17 -23.02
C PHE A 58 3.76 -1.53 -23.54
N ILE A 59 3.05 -2.47 -22.87
CA ILE A 59 1.65 -2.82 -23.19
C ILE A 59 0.70 -1.91 -22.42
N HIS A 60 0.82 -1.84 -21.07
CA HIS A 60 -0.09 -1.06 -20.26
C HIS A 60 0.22 0.44 -20.27
N ARG A 61 1.44 0.86 -20.67
CA ARG A 61 1.86 2.25 -20.87
C ARG A 61 1.73 3.15 -19.64
N SER A 62 1.61 2.57 -18.45
CA SER A 62 1.71 3.33 -17.20
C SER A 62 3.18 3.59 -16.94
N VAL A 63 3.60 4.86 -16.96
CA VAL A 63 5.03 5.27 -16.90
C VAL A 63 5.36 6.17 -15.72
N TYR A 64 4.36 6.61 -14.95
CA TYR A 64 4.51 7.42 -13.74
C TYR A 64 3.37 7.12 -12.75
N ASN A 65 3.53 7.52 -11.49
CA ASN A 65 2.47 7.39 -10.48
C ASN A 65 1.26 8.22 -10.90
N GLY A 66 0.08 7.63 -10.78
CA GLY A 66 -1.15 8.25 -11.21
C GLY A 66 -1.46 8.09 -12.71
N ALA A 67 -0.63 7.40 -13.49
CA ALA A 67 -0.98 7.09 -14.87
C ALA A 67 -2.25 6.22 -14.92
N PRO A 68 -3.30 6.63 -15.67
CA PRO A 68 -4.51 5.84 -15.77
C PRO A 68 -4.27 4.48 -16.44
N LEU A 69 -4.82 3.43 -15.85
CA LEU A 69 -4.87 2.14 -16.53
C LEU A 69 -6.05 2.14 -17.50
N ASP A 70 -5.77 1.89 -18.77
CA ASP A 70 -6.80 1.72 -19.79
C ASP A 70 -7.74 0.58 -19.41
N ARG A 71 -9.05 0.86 -19.36
CA ARG A 71 -10.07 -0.09 -18.91
C ARG A 71 -10.17 -1.36 -19.76
N ARG A 72 -9.61 -1.36 -20.99
CA ARG A 72 -9.49 -2.55 -21.84
C ARG A 72 -8.65 -3.65 -21.17
N PHE A 73 -7.71 -3.29 -20.33
CA PHE A 73 -6.88 -4.25 -19.63
C PHE A 73 -7.60 -4.80 -18.40
N THR A 74 -7.50 -6.11 -18.25
CA THR A 74 -7.95 -6.77 -17.04
C THR A 74 -6.88 -6.67 -15.94
N ASN A 75 -7.26 -6.99 -14.70
CA ASN A 75 -6.36 -7.11 -13.58
C ASN A 75 -6.82 -8.23 -12.66
N ILE A 76 -5.99 -8.60 -11.70
CA ILE A 76 -6.28 -9.72 -10.81
C ILE A 76 -7.64 -9.57 -10.09
N ALA A 77 -8.04 -8.35 -9.70
CA ALA A 77 -9.31 -8.13 -9.03
C ALA A 77 -10.51 -8.41 -9.95
N LYS A 78 -10.45 -7.94 -11.20
CA LYS A 78 -11.49 -8.25 -12.19
C LYS A 78 -11.57 -9.75 -12.49
N GLU A 79 -10.43 -10.44 -12.52
CA GLU A 79 -10.39 -11.88 -12.82
C GLU A 79 -10.96 -12.72 -11.67
N VAL A 80 -10.59 -12.45 -10.42
CA VAL A 80 -11.11 -13.20 -9.28
C VAL A 80 -12.60 -12.95 -9.03
N ARG A 81 -13.13 -11.78 -9.44
CA ARG A 81 -14.57 -11.52 -9.41
C ARG A 81 -15.36 -12.45 -10.31
N LYS A 82 -14.79 -12.89 -11.44
CA LYS A 82 -15.43 -13.89 -12.33
C LYS A 82 -15.60 -15.24 -11.63
N LEU A 83 -14.84 -15.49 -10.57
CA LEU A 83 -14.91 -16.67 -9.72
C LEU A 83 -15.73 -16.44 -8.45
N ASN A 84 -16.52 -15.35 -8.39
CA ASN A 84 -17.34 -14.93 -7.24
C ASN A 84 -16.56 -14.56 -5.97
N TYR A 85 -15.29 -14.17 -6.09
CA TYR A 85 -14.56 -13.55 -4.99
C TYR A 85 -14.82 -12.05 -4.94
N ASN A 86 -14.74 -11.47 -3.75
CA ASN A 86 -14.85 -10.04 -3.50
C ASN A 86 -13.49 -9.47 -3.05
N PRO A 87 -12.61 -9.12 -3.98
CA PRO A 87 -11.28 -8.63 -3.63
C PRO A 87 -11.37 -7.23 -3.03
N SER A 88 -10.82 -7.06 -1.84
CA SER A 88 -10.74 -5.77 -1.14
C SER A 88 -9.30 -5.27 -1.11
N LEU A 89 -9.11 -3.97 -1.30
CA LEU A 89 -7.81 -3.30 -1.19
C LEU A 89 -7.70 -2.58 0.15
N TYR A 90 -6.56 -2.76 0.80
CA TYR A 90 -6.13 -2.02 1.97
C TYR A 90 -4.85 -1.26 1.63
N GLY A 91 -4.85 0.04 1.79
CA GLY A 91 -3.76 0.90 1.34
C GLY A 91 -4.08 1.64 0.04
N TYR A 92 -3.21 1.59 -0.95
CA TYR A 92 -3.36 2.34 -2.21
C TYR A 92 -2.66 1.63 -3.39
N THR A 93 -2.95 2.06 -4.62
CA THR A 93 -2.39 1.44 -5.84
C THR A 93 -1.47 2.35 -6.64
N ASP A 94 -1.46 3.66 -6.41
CA ASP A 94 -0.78 4.66 -7.25
C ASP A 94 -1.22 4.64 -8.73
N THR A 95 -2.44 4.17 -8.99
CA THR A 95 -2.98 4.05 -10.34
C THR A 95 -4.32 4.75 -10.41
N SER A 96 -4.49 5.65 -11.38
CA SER A 96 -5.77 6.31 -11.62
C SER A 96 -6.75 5.41 -12.37
N TRP A 97 -8.03 5.69 -12.17
CA TRP A 97 -9.07 5.16 -13.03
C TRP A 97 -8.98 5.77 -14.44
N ASP A 98 -9.49 5.05 -15.42
CA ASP A 98 -9.60 5.58 -16.79
C ASP A 98 -10.67 6.68 -16.84
N PRO A 99 -10.28 7.95 -17.03
CA PRO A 99 -11.22 9.09 -16.95
C PRO A 99 -12.27 9.07 -18.06
N ARG A 100 -12.05 8.33 -19.13
CA ARG A 100 -13.01 8.21 -20.26
C ARG A 100 -14.31 7.51 -19.84
N TYR A 101 -14.32 6.81 -18.70
CA TYR A 101 -15.46 6.03 -18.21
C TYR A 101 -15.97 6.51 -16.85
N LEU A 102 -15.56 7.68 -16.42
CA LEU A 102 -16.03 8.32 -15.21
C LEU A 102 -16.85 9.57 -15.52
N ASP A 103 -17.78 9.91 -14.65
CA ASP A 103 -18.40 11.24 -14.68
C ASP A 103 -17.29 12.30 -14.44
N PRO A 104 -17.29 13.42 -15.19
CA PRO A 104 -16.27 14.45 -14.99
C PRO A 104 -16.15 14.98 -13.56
N LYS A 105 -17.20 14.86 -12.74
CA LYS A 105 -17.23 15.26 -11.33
C LYS A 105 -16.92 14.12 -10.35
N ASP A 106 -16.67 12.91 -10.86
CA ASP A 106 -16.33 11.78 -9.99
C ASP A 106 -15.01 12.08 -9.25
N LYS A 107 -15.03 11.86 -7.93
CA LYS A 107 -13.84 12.09 -7.08
C LYS A 107 -12.62 11.30 -7.52
N LYS A 108 -12.81 10.17 -8.19
CA LYS A 108 -11.73 9.34 -8.75
C LYS A 108 -10.92 10.03 -9.83
N ASN A 109 -11.44 11.07 -10.46
CA ASN A 109 -10.68 11.90 -11.41
C ASN A 109 -9.63 12.79 -10.73
N PHE A 110 -9.74 12.99 -9.42
CA PHE A 110 -8.92 13.94 -8.65
C PHE A 110 -7.96 13.24 -7.68
N THR A 111 -7.86 11.92 -7.78
CA THR A 111 -6.91 11.12 -6.99
C THR A 111 -6.39 9.95 -7.81
N TYR A 112 -5.13 9.55 -7.56
CA TYR A 112 -4.53 8.36 -8.14
C TYR A 112 -4.28 7.26 -7.09
N GLU A 113 -4.74 7.48 -5.87
CA GLU A 113 -4.50 6.58 -4.74
C GLU A 113 -5.75 5.78 -4.34
N SER A 114 -6.78 5.85 -5.16
CA SER A 114 -7.97 4.99 -5.00
C SER A 114 -7.66 3.53 -5.31
N PRO A 115 -8.54 2.61 -4.89
CA PRO A 115 -8.47 1.24 -5.37
C PRO A 115 -8.50 1.19 -6.89
N MET A 116 -7.65 0.36 -7.49
CA MET A 116 -7.74 0.05 -8.91
C MET A 116 -9.10 -0.57 -9.22
N GLU A 117 -9.64 -0.29 -10.42
CA GLU A 117 -10.95 -0.84 -10.83
C GLU A 117 -11.01 -2.35 -10.64
N GLY A 118 -12.05 -2.83 -9.96
CA GLY A 118 -12.24 -4.24 -9.62
C GLY A 118 -12.05 -4.56 -8.14
N PHE A 119 -11.30 -3.76 -7.39
CA PHE A 119 -11.21 -3.88 -5.94
C PHE A 119 -12.32 -3.11 -5.23
N ASP A 120 -12.83 -3.67 -4.14
CA ASP A 120 -13.60 -2.95 -3.15
C ASP A 120 -12.67 -2.16 -2.23
N ASP A 121 -13.17 -1.07 -1.68
CA ASP A 121 -12.46 -0.27 -0.67
C ASP A 121 -12.55 -0.97 0.69
N GLY A 122 -11.50 -1.69 1.05
CA GLY A 122 -11.37 -2.25 2.40
C GLY A 122 -10.95 -1.18 3.41
N CYS A 123 -9.91 -0.45 3.11
CA CYS A 123 -9.46 0.74 3.82
C CYS A 123 -8.40 1.46 2.98
N VAL A 124 -8.78 2.50 2.25
CA VAL A 124 -7.86 3.30 1.46
C VAL A 124 -7.13 4.30 2.35
N LEU A 125 -5.82 4.33 2.23
CA LEU A 125 -4.96 5.34 2.85
C LEU A 125 -4.27 6.15 1.74
N PRO A 126 -4.92 7.19 1.23
CA PRO A 126 -4.29 8.05 0.24
C PRO A 126 -3.12 8.81 0.85
N GLY A 127 -2.07 9.03 0.07
CA GLY A 127 -0.98 9.91 0.46
C GLY A 127 -1.47 11.33 0.74
N GLY A 128 -0.72 12.06 1.49
CA GLY A 128 -1.05 13.41 1.90
C GLY A 128 -1.95 13.47 3.14
N LYS A 129 -3.19 12.99 3.11
CA LYS A 129 -4.07 12.97 4.28
C LYS A 129 -4.85 11.65 4.38
N PRO A 130 -4.27 10.60 4.94
CA PRO A 130 -4.94 9.34 5.19
C PRO A 130 -5.95 9.48 6.34
N GLU A 131 -7.12 10.03 6.05
CA GLU A 131 -8.16 10.35 7.06
C GLU A 131 -8.55 9.18 7.96
N PRO A 132 -8.69 7.93 7.48
CA PRO A 132 -9.02 6.82 8.36
C PRO A 132 -7.98 6.60 9.46
N TRP A 133 -6.71 6.72 9.14
CA TRP A 133 -5.62 6.58 10.11
C TRP A 133 -5.50 7.82 11.00
N ALA A 134 -5.59 9.03 10.45
CA ALA A 134 -5.59 10.27 11.23
C ALA A 134 -6.72 10.29 12.29
N ASN A 135 -7.92 9.85 11.91
CA ASN A 135 -9.05 9.73 12.83
C ASN A 135 -8.78 8.70 13.93
N HIS A 136 -8.19 7.56 13.58
CA HIS A 136 -7.77 6.55 14.56
C HIS A 136 -6.75 7.12 15.56
N LEU A 137 -5.77 7.87 15.10
CA LEU A 137 -4.79 8.53 15.97
C LEU A 137 -5.46 9.53 16.91
N ASN A 138 -6.33 10.40 16.39
CA ASN A 138 -7.06 11.36 17.20
C ASN A 138 -7.92 10.69 18.29
N GLN A 139 -8.56 9.57 17.98
CA GLN A 139 -9.32 8.77 18.94
C GLN A 139 -8.44 8.17 20.05
N ASN A 140 -7.14 8.01 19.80
CA ASN A 140 -6.17 7.48 20.75
C ASN A 140 -5.29 8.58 21.40
N GLY A 141 -5.73 9.83 21.34
CA GLY A 141 -5.11 10.94 22.08
C GLY A 141 -3.95 11.64 21.37
N PHE A 142 -3.77 11.38 20.07
CA PHE A 142 -2.84 12.14 19.25
C PHE A 142 -3.54 13.36 18.64
N GLU A 143 -2.86 14.48 18.52
CA GLU A 143 -3.40 15.70 17.92
C GLU A 143 -2.96 15.81 16.45
N ILE A 144 -3.73 15.20 15.55
CA ILE A 144 -3.48 15.24 14.10
C ILE A 144 -4.46 16.22 13.46
N ASN A 145 -3.99 17.44 13.22
CA ASN A 145 -4.79 18.53 12.65
C ASN A 145 -4.56 18.68 11.14
N LYS A 146 -3.37 18.30 10.66
CA LYS A 146 -2.96 18.41 9.25
C LYS A 146 -2.05 17.25 8.85
N ALA A 147 -1.88 17.08 7.54
CA ALA A 147 -1.10 15.98 6.98
C ALA A 147 0.34 15.92 7.50
N GLU A 148 0.96 17.08 7.65
CA GLU A 148 2.34 17.17 8.15
C GLU A 148 2.49 16.66 9.58
N ASP A 149 1.42 16.64 10.37
CA ASP A 149 1.46 16.12 11.75
C ASP A 149 1.65 14.60 11.75
N LEU A 150 1.24 13.90 10.71
CA LEU A 150 1.30 12.45 10.61
C LEU A 150 2.72 11.89 10.51
N TYR A 151 3.61 12.64 9.87
CA TYR A 151 4.96 12.16 9.52
C TYR A 151 6.07 12.98 10.20
N LYS A 152 5.74 13.68 11.25
CA LYS A 152 6.74 14.40 12.06
C LYS A 152 7.63 13.40 12.80
N GLY A 153 8.95 13.52 12.61
CA GLY A 153 9.92 12.96 13.54
C GLY A 153 9.83 13.64 14.91
N ARG A 154 10.34 13.01 15.95
CA ARG A 154 10.59 13.72 17.22
C ARG A 154 11.51 14.89 16.93
N LYS A 155 11.22 16.06 17.56
CA LYS A 155 12.13 17.19 17.44
C LYS A 155 13.51 16.76 17.91
N PRO A 156 14.57 16.96 17.11
CA PRO A 156 15.93 16.69 17.56
C PRO A 156 16.23 17.55 18.80
N LYS A 157 17.01 17.00 19.71
CA LYS A 157 17.45 17.75 20.92
C LYS A 157 18.42 18.88 20.56
N ASP A 158 19.04 18.78 19.41
CA ASP A 158 19.99 19.73 18.83
C ASP A 158 19.60 20.03 17.38
N ASP A 159 20.21 21.03 16.74
CA ASP A 159 19.97 21.45 15.34
C ASP A 159 20.32 20.40 14.26
N GLN A 160 20.30 19.13 14.60
CA GLN A 160 20.57 18.04 13.67
C GLN A 160 19.35 17.74 12.79
N ALA A 161 19.59 17.25 11.60
CA ALA A 161 18.56 16.94 10.62
C ALA A 161 17.55 15.90 11.15
N TYR A 162 16.25 16.16 11.00
CA TYR A 162 15.13 15.32 11.45
C TYR A 162 15.17 13.86 10.92
N ILE A 163 15.97 13.58 9.90
CA ILE A 163 16.07 12.29 9.25
C ILE A 163 16.54 11.14 10.16
N TYR A 164 17.18 11.46 11.28
CA TYR A 164 17.71 10.47 12.24
C TYR A 164 16.86 10.33 13.50
N GLU A 165 15.85 11.17 13.65
CA GLU A 165 15.00 11.11 14.83
C GLU A 165 13.95 10.01 14.70
N PRO A 166 13.73 9.21 15.74
CA PRO A 166 12.65 8.25 15.77
C PRO A 166 11.31 8.92 15.52
N TYR A 167 10.45 8.24 14.80
CA TYR A 167 9.09 8.66 14.60
C TYR A 167 8.35 8.80 15.95
N TYR A 168 7.51 9.82 16.10
CA TYR A 168 6.91 10.11 17.40
C TYR A 168 5.68 9.24 17.71
N ILE A 169 5.01 8.70 16.68
CA ILE A 169 3.89 7.77 16.85
C ILE A 169 4.46 6.39 17.18
N PRO A 170 4.01 5.75 18.28
CA PRO A 170 4.42 4.39 18.61
C PRO A 170 4.08 3.40 17.51
N THR A 171 4.85 2.32 17.41
CA THR A 171 4.72 1.31 16.34
C THR A 171 3.32 0.72 16.24
N GLU A 172 2.66 0.49 17.37
CA GLU A 172 1.30 -0.04 17.46
C GLU A 172 0.23 0.88 16.89
N PHE A 173 0.53 2.15 16.72
CA PHE A 173 -0.35 3.16 16.12
C PHE A 173 0.09 3.56 14.71
N SER A 174 1.14 2.94 14.16
CA SER A 174 1.59 3.22 12.79
C SER A 174 0.50 2.92 11.76
N ASP A 175 0.60 3.52 10.59
CA ASP A 175 -0.28 3.24 9.44
C ASP A 175 -0.27 1.76 9.05
N THR A 176 0.90 1.13 9.11
CA THR A 176 1.09 -0.29 8.86
C THR A 176 0.36 -1.16 9.88
N ALA A 177 0.48 -0.85 11.19
CA ALA A 177 -0.24 -1.57 12.25
C ALA A 177 -1.76 -1.36 12.10
N PHE A 178 -2.20 -0.13 11.85
CA PHE A 178 -3.59 0.20 11.61
C PHE A 178 -4.20 -0.60 10.45
N LEU A 179 -3.51 -0.65 9.29
CA LEU A 179 -3.96 -1.45 8.15
C LEU A 179 -3.96 -2.95 8.43
N ALA A 180 -2.94 -3.46 9.11
CA ALA A 180 -2.86 -4.86 9.49
C ALA A 180 -4.05 -5.26 10.37
N ASP A 181 -4.38 -4.44 11.37
CA ASP A 181 -5.54 -4.66 12.24
C ASP A 181 -6.86 -4.64 11.47
N LYS A 182 -7.03 -3.72 10.51
CA LYS A 182 -8.19 -3.69 9.63
C LYS A 182 -8.33 -5.00 8.86
N VAL A 183 -7.26 -5.45 8.19
CA VAL A 183 -7.25 -6.70 7.43
C VAL A 183 -7.60 -7.89 8.34
N VAL A 184 -6.94 -8.02 9.50
CA VAL A 184 -7.16 -9.13 10.44
C VAL A 184 -8.60 -9.14 10.96
N ASN A 185 -9.15 -7.96 11.27
CA ASN A 185 -10.53 -7.85 11.76
C ASN A 185 -11.55 -8.19 10.67
N ASP A 186 -11.28 -7.85 9.42
CA ASP A 186 -12.19 -8.19 8.32
C ASP A 186 -12.08 -9.69 7.96
N LEU A 187 -10.88 -10.27 7.96
CA LEU A 187 -10.70 -11.71 7.78
C LEU A 187 -11.44 -12.54 8.84
N LYS A 188 -11.48 -12.08 10.10
CA LYS A 188 -12.26 -12.75 11.16
C LYS A 188 -13.77 -12.78 10.91
N LYS A 189 -14.29 -11.86 10.11
CA LYS A 189 -15.73 -11.78 9.76
C LYS A 189 -16.10 -12.66 8.58
N VAL A 190 -15.12 -13.05 7.75
CA VAL A 190 -15.35 -13.87 6.57
C VAL A 190 -15.78 -15.27 7.01
N LYS A 191 -16.94 -15.72 6.52
CA LYS A 191 -17.43 -17.08 6.72
C LYS A 191 -17.19 -17.87 5.42
N GLY A 192 -16.36 -18.88 5.48
CA GLY A 192 -16.03 -19.73 4.33
C GLY A 192 -14.58 -19.56 3.84
N SER A 193 -14.29 -20.10 2.65
CA SER A 193 -12.98 -19.94 2.01
C SER A 193 -12.81 -18.51 1.47
N PHE A 194 -11.64 -17.95 1.64
CA PHE A 194 -11.22 -16.66 1.07
C PHE A 194 -9.97 -16.84 0.20
#